data_932b949281a029c0631b9bf31c1c0bbf
#
_entry.id   932b949281a029c0631b9bf31c1c0bbf
#
_cell.length_a   1.000
_cell.length_b   1.000
_cell.length_c   1.000
_cell.angle_alpha   90.00
_cell.angle_beta   90.00
_cell.angle_gamma   90.00
#
_symmetry.space_group_name_H-M   'P 1'
#
loop_
_entity.id
_entity.type
_entity.pdbx_description
1 polymer ?
#
loop_
_entity_poly.entity_id
_entity_poly.type
_entity_poly.pdbx_seq_one_letter_code
_entity_poly.pdbx_strand_id
1 'polypeptide(L)'
;MLKPYQTIGRALALFKAAGLAVPAYGEEEKRRLLDVWVQRYGALDSELFLKCSERLASGQRFPRFYDMDAALREEEHVRSRRKEAAMPLAAS
;
A
#
# COMPACT_ATOMS: atom_id res chain seq x y z
N MET A 1 7.73 -10.75 -10.26
CA MET A 1 7.83 -9.42 -9.65
C MET A 1 6.90 -8.44 -10.38
N LEU A 2 6.01 -7.81 -9.65
CA LEU A 2 5.10 -6.86 -10.27
C LEU A 2 5.78 -5.52 -10.53
N LYS A 3 5.48 -4.92 -11.67
CA LYS A 3 5.96 -3.59 -11.96
C LYS A 3 5.21 -2.58 -11.09
N PRO A 4 5.81 -1.41 -10.77
CA PRO A 4 5.16 -0.42 -9.92
C PRO A 4 3.74 -0.06 -10.35
N TYR A 5 3.52 0.14 -11.64
CA TYR A 5 2.18 0.46 -12.16
C TYR A 5 1.17 -0.66 -11.90
N GLN A 6 1.60 -1.90 -12.00
CA GLN A 6 0.73 -3.05 -11.74
C GLN A 6 0.36 -3.14 -10.26
N THR A 7 1.34 -2.97 -9.38
CA THR A 7 1.15 -3.02 -7.94
C THR A 7 0.20 -1.92 -7.47
N ILE A 8 0.50 -0.69 -7.87
CA ILE A 8 -0.31 0.47 -7.48
C ILE A 8 -1.71 0.37 -8.09
N GLY A 9 -1.80 -0.03 -9.36
CA GLY A 9 -3.09 -0.23 -10.02
C GLY A 9 -3.96 -1.26 -9.31
N ARG A 10 -3.35 -2.34 -8.84
CA ARG A 10 -4.05 -3.35 -8.04
C ARG A 10 -4.60 -2.77 -6.74
N ALA A 11 -3.80 -1.96 -6.05
CA ALA A 11 -4.22 -1.34 -4.81
C ALA A 11 -5.40 -0.41 -5.03
N LEU A 12 -5.34 0.42 -6.08
CA LEU A 12 -6.42 1.34 -6.41
C LEU A 12 -7.70 0.58 -6.80
N ALA A 13 -7.55 -0.51 -7.55
CA ALA A 13 -8.67 -1.37 -7.92
C ALA A 13 -9.29 -2.03 -6.68
N LEU A 14 -8.46 -2.43 -5.73
CA LEU A 14 -8.92 -3.00 -4.47
C LEU A 14 -9.75 -2.00 -3.68
N PHE A 15 -9.32 -0.75 -3.59
CA PHE A 15 -10.07 0.30 -2.91
C PHE A 15 -11.43 0.52 -3.58
N LYS A 16 -11.47 0.53 -4.91
CA LYS A 16 -12.71 0.66 -5.65
C LYS A 16 -13.63 -0.52 -5.41
N ALA A 17 -13.10 -1.73 -5.45
CA ALA A 17 -13.88 -2.95 -5.22
C ALA A 17 -14.42 -3.01 -3.79
N ALA A 18 -13.73 -2.39 -2.83
CA ALA A 18 -14.17 -2.31 -1.45
C ALA A 18 -15.25 -1.24 -1.23
N GLY A 19 -15.64 -0.52 -2.28
CA GLY A 19 -16.68 0.50 -2.20
C GLY A 19 -16.17 1.88 -1.80
N LEU A 20 -14.88 2.08 -1.77
CA LEU A 20 -14.31 3.38 -1.43
C LEU A 20 -14.36 4.33 -2.63
N ALA A 21 -14.73 5.59 -2.37
CA ALA A 21 -14.83 6.58 -3.43
C ALA A 21 -13.45 7.01 -3.91
N VAL A 22 -13.06 6.56 -5.10
CA VAL A 22 -11.79 6.94 -5.71
C VAL A 22 -11.88 8.41 -6.13
N PRO A 23 -10.95 9.28 -5.68
CA PRO A 23 -11.03 10.72 -5.98
C PRO A 23 -10.51 11.02 -7.39
N ALA A 24 -11.16 10.45 -8.38
CA ALA A 24 -10.80 10.64 -9.78
C ALA A 24 -12.03 10.40 -10.66
N TYR A 25 -12.34 11.35 -11.51
CA TYR A 25 -13.47 11.27 -12.42
C TYR A 25 -12.90 11.26 -13.85
N GLY A 26 -13.13 10.18 -14.57
CA GLY A 26 -12.65 10.03 -15.92
C GLY A 26 -11.24 9.42 -16.01
N GLU A 27 -10.89 9.01 -17.23
CA GLU A 27 -9.64 8.27 -17.49
C GLU A 27 -8.39 9.11 -17.22
N GLU A 28 -8.43 10.37 -17.57
CA GLU A 28 -7.29 11.25 -17.41
C GLU A 28 -6.96 11.49 -15.94
N GLU A 29 -7.97 11.73 -15.12
CA GLU A 29 -7.77 11.91 -13.67
C GLU A 29 -7.31 10.63 -13.00
N LYS A 30 -7.84 9.50 -13.43
CA LYS A 30 -7.40 8.19 -12.94
C LYS A 30 -5.94 7.94 -13.25
N ARG A 31 -5.49 8.31 -14.44
CA ARG A 31 -4.09 8.16 -14.84
C ARG A 31 -3.20 9.06 -13.99
N ARG A 32 -3.61 10.30 -13.75
CA ARG A 32 -2.87 11.21 -12.89
C ARG A 32 -2.77 10.70 -11.46
N LEU A 33 -3.86 10.18 -10.93
CA LEU A 33 -3.87 9.57 -9.61
C LEU A 33 -2.88 8.42 -9.54
N LEU A 34 -2.92 7.53 -10.52
CA LEU A 34 -1.99 6.41 -10.62
C LEU A 34 -0.55 6.89 -10.68
N ASP A 35 -0.25 7.88 -11.50
CA ASP A 35 1.10 8.41 -11.65
C ASP A 35 1.62 9.00 -10.33
N VAL A 36 0.81 9.75 -9.63
CA VAL A 36 1.18 10.34 -8.34
C VAL A 36 1.48 9.25 -7.32
N TRP A 37 0.65 8.23 -7.25
CA TRP A 37 0.86 7.11 -6.34
C TRP A 37 2.10 6.30 -6.71
N VAL A 38 2.35 6.09 -7.99
CA VAL A 38 3.57 5.40 -8.46
C VAL A 38 4.82 6.18 -8.09
N GLN A 39 4.81 7.49 -8.27
CA GLN A 39 5.95 8.33 -7.89
C GLN A 39 6.23 8.23 -6.41
N ARG A 40 5.20 8.17 -5.60
CA ARG A 40 5.37 8.14 -4.15
C ARG A 40 5.70 6.75 -3.61
N TYR A 41 5.10 5.71 -4.15
CA TYR A 41 5.20 4.36 -3.60
C TYR A 41 5.80 3.32 -4.54
N GLY A 42 6.15 3.69 -5.75
CA GLY A 42 6.59 2.73 -6.76
C GLY A 42 7.88 2.00 -6.43
N ALA A 43 8.73 2.59 -5.56
CA ALA A 43 9.98 1.97 -5.16
C ALA A 43 9.84 1.03 -3.96
N LEU A 44 8.66 0.96 -3.38
CA LEU A 44 8.42 0.12 -2.20
C LEU A 44 8.25 -1.34 -2.59
N ASP A 45 8.49 -2.21 -1.61
CA ASP A 45 8.21 -3.62 -1.75
C ASP A 45 6.72 -3.85 -2.05
N SER A 46 6.44 -4.59 -3.11
CA SER A 46 5.06 -4.83 -3.56
C SER A 46 4.21 -5.53 -2.52
N GLU A 47 4.76 -6.52 -1.83
CA GLU A 47 4.02 -7.25 -0.79
C GLU A 47 3.64 -6.33 0.36
N LEU A 48 4.58 -5.51 0.80
CA LEU A 48 4.35 -4.57 1.88
C LEU A 48 3.25 -3.57 1.51
N PHE A 49 3.36 -3.01 0.30
CA PHE A 49 2.39 -2.03 -0.18
C PHE A 49 0.99 -2.65 -0.31
N LEU A 50 0.88 -3.83 -0.89
CA LEU A 50 -0.41 -4.50 -1.07
C LEU A 50 -1.02 -4.90 0.27
N LYS A 51 -0.22 -5.34 1.22
CA LYS A 51 -0.68 -5.66 2.56
C LYS A 51 -1.28 -4.45 3.27
N CYS A 52 -0.60 -3.31 3.19
CA CYS A 52 -1.12 -2.07 3.74
C CYS A 52 -2.40 -1.63 3.01
N SER A 53 -2.45 -1.83 1.71
CA SER A 53 -3.62 -1.50 0.91
C SER A 53 -4.83 -2.34 1.31
N GLU A 54 -4.65 -3.63 1.52
CA GLU A 54 -5.71 -4.51 2.02
C GLU A 54 -6.25 -4.04 3.36
N ARG A 55 -5.37 -3.65 4.25
CA ARG A 55 -5.73 -3.13 5.56
C ARG A 55 -6.56 -1.84 5.44
N LEU A 56 -6.13 -0.92 4.59
CA LEU A 56 -6.82 0.36 4.39
C LEU A 56 -8.13 0.18 3.62
N ALA A 57 -8.24 -0.86 2.81
CA ALA A 57 -9.46 -1.15 2.07
C ALA A 57 -10.64 -1.50 2.99
N SER A 58 -10.36 -1.91 4.22
CA SER A 58 -11.42 -2.17 5.21
C SER A 58 -11.92 -0.89 5.87
N GLY A 59 -11.35 0.26 5.55
CA GLY A 59 -11.77 1.55 6.08
C GLY A 59 -13.04 2.06 5.40
N GLN A 60 -13.47 3.24 5.80
CA GLN A 60 -14.73 3.83 5.33
C GLN A 60 -14.54 4.82 4.17
N ARG A 61 -13.31 5.18 3.87
CA ARG A 61 -13.00 6.14 2.82
C ARG A 61 -11.72 5.79 2.10
N PHE A 62 -11.55 6.35 0.91
CA PHE A 62 -10.32 6.22 0.14
C PHE A 62 -9.14 6.76 0.97
N PRO A 63 -8.06 5.99 1.12
CA PRO A 63 -6.94 6.41 1.97
C PRO A 63 -6.20 7.61 1.38
N ARG A 64 -5.78 8.49 2.28
CA ARG A 64 -4.88 9.59 1.93
C ARG A 64 -3.44 9.11 2.07
N PHE A 65 -2.52 9.90 1.56
CA PHE A 65 -1.10 9.59 1.73
C PHE A 65 -0.73 9.44 3.21
N TYR A 66 -1.31 10.28 4.06
CA TYR A 66 -1.11 10.18 5.50
C TYR A 66 -1.47 8.79 6.03
N ASP A 67 -2.61 8.27 5.61
CA ASP A 67 -3.09 6.96 6.05
C ASP A 67 -2.18 5.85 5.56
N MET A 68 -1.78 5.91 4.30
CA MET A 68 -0.88 4.92 3.72
C MET A 68 0.51 4.97 4.38
N ASP A 69 1.05 6.17 4.58
CA ASP A 69 2.36 6.33 5.22
C ASP A 69 2.36 5.79 6.64
N ALA A 70 1.27 6.03 7.38
CA ALA A 70 1.13 5.50 8.73
C ALA A 70 1.05 3.98 8.74
N ALA A 71 0.28 3.40 7.81
CA ALA A 71 0.15 1.95 7.69
C ALA A 71 1.49 1.30 7.30
N LEU A 72 2.22 1.93 6.39
CA LEU A 72 3.54 1.44 5.98
C LEU A 72 4.53 1.43 7.13
N ARG A 73 4.56 2.50 7.92
CA ARG A 73 5.43 2.58 9.09
C ARG A 73 5.11 1.49 10.10
N GLU A 74 3.83 1.28 10.34
CA GLU A 74 3.39 0.28 11.29
C GLU A 74 3.73 -1.14 10.82
N GLU A 75 3.53 -1.43 9.54
CA GLU A 75 3.87 -2.74 8.97
C GLU A 75 5.39 -2.99 8.96
N GLU A 76 6.18 -1.98 8.67
CA GLU A 76 7.63 -2.08 8.74
C GLU A 76 8.09 -2.38 10.17
N HIS A 77 7.46 -1.75 11.14
CA HIS A 77 7.76 -1.98 12.54
C HIS A 77 7.41 -3.41 12.96
N VAL A 78 6.26 -3.91 12.54
CA VAL A 78 5.85 -5.29 12.79
C VAL A 78 6.82 -6.28 12.13
N ARG A 79 7.21 -6.01 10.90
CA ARG A 79 8.20 -6.83 10.17
C ARG A 79 9.52 -6.88 10.91
N SER A 80 9.98 -5.74 11.38
CA SER A 80 11.22 -5.63 12.14
C SER A 80 11.15 -6.44 13.43
N ARG A 81 10.05 -6.36 14.13
CA ARG A 81 9.84 -7.16 15.35
C ARG A 81 9.79 -8.65 15.07
N ARG A 82 9.12 -9.06 14.00
CA ARG A 82 9.08 -10.47 13.61
C ARG A 82 10.47 -10.98 13.25
N LYS A 83 11.25 -10.16 12.58
CA LYS A 83 12.60 -10.49 12.19
C LYS A 83 13.49 -10.65 13.40
N GLU A 84 13.36 -9.78 14.38
CA GLU A 84 14.08 -9.89 15.66
C GLU A 84 13.66 -11.10 16.45
N ALA A 85 12.36 -11.38 16.49
CA ALA A 85 11.84 -12.54 17.19
C ALA A 85 12.21 -13.86 16.50
N ALA A 86 12.32 -13.85 15.19
CA ALA A 86 12.72 -14.99 14.41
C ALA A 86 14.22 -15.13 14.31
N MET A 87 14.96 -14.11 14.60
CA MET A 87 16.39 -14.19 14.72
C MET A 87 16.67 -15.13 15.87
N PRO A 88 17.26 -16.25 15.53
CA PRO A 88 17.40 -17.27 16.49
C PRO A 88 18.22 -16.76 17.62
N LEU A 89 17.61 -16.75 18.60
CA LEU A 89 18.25 -16.81 19.83
C LEU A 89 19.38 -17.75 19.88
N ALA A 90 19.52 -18.49 18.90
CA ALA A 90 20.66 -19.32 18.66
C ALA A 90 21.95 -18.59 18.71
N ALA A 91 21.90 -17.33 18.55
CA ALA A 91 23.07 -16.54 18.74
C ALA A 91 23.45 -16.41 20.21
N SER A 92 22.63 -16.86 21.05
CA SER A 92 22.97 -16.91 22.45
C SER A 92 23.72 -18.19 22.79
#